data_d2d02c9a6b6fc98e8422b1e3967fff90
#
_entry.id   d2d02c9a6b6fc98e8422b1e3967fff90
#
_cell.length_a   1.000
_cell.length_b   1.000
_cell.length_c   1.000
_cell.angle_alpha   90.00
_cell.angle_beta   90.00
_cell.angle_gamma   90.00
#
_symmetry.space_group_name_H-M   'P 1'
#
loop_
_entity.id
_entity.type
_entity.pdbx_description
1 polymer ?
#
loop_
_entity_poly.entity_id
_entity_poly.type
_entity_poly.pdbx_seq_one_letter_code
_entity_poly.pdbx_strand_id
1 'polypeptide(L)'
;MTPKNLGFGPIPAVKKIPQFKIVSAYRSNNKWTVEQEKLAALIESDYALLKFGYYGQEYEFVVAERDPRLYRKMLKRPDYHQFVADKDEQYRHETSVMMAVLADMRGITPTTKQENESGWYKTMFSLKAEAETFTRNSILHDVETDF
;
A
#
# COMPACT_ATOMS: atom_id res chain seq x y z
N MET A 1 -1.84 20.59 -2.38
CA MET A 1 -3.26 20.41 -2.19
C MET A 1 -3.54 19.60 -0.94
N THR A 2 -4.51 19.98 -0.21
CA THR A 2 -4.88 19.25 0.97
C THR A 2 -5.85 18.15 0.61
N PRO A 3 -5.53 16.91 0.93
CA PRO A 3 -6.48 15.84 0.69
C PRO A 3 -7.75 16.09 1.45
N LYS A 4 -8.84 15.90 0.79
CA LYS A 4 -10.10 16.02 1.46
C LYS A 4 -10.35 14.79 2.27
N ASN A 5 -11.27 14.94 3.13
CA ASN A 5 -11.66 13.83 3.93
C ASN A 5 -12.49 12.91 3.09
N LEU A 6 -11.88 11.95 2.53
CA LEU A 6 -12.40 11.23 1.40
C LEU A 6 -13.17 9.99 1.78
N GLY A 7 -13.87 10.04 2.88
CA GLY A 7 -14.71 8.93 3.27
C GLY A 7 -14.01 7.87 4.09
N PHE A 8 -12.71 8.02 4.30
CA PHE A 8 -11.98 7.14 5.18
C PHE A 8 -11.82 7.74 6.56
N GLY A 9 -12.64 8.71 6.86
CA GLY A 9 -12.54 9.44 8.09
C GLY A 9 -11.50 10.53 8.00
N PRO A 10 -11.37 11.31 9.04
CA PRO A 10 -10.40 12.38 9.05
C PRO A 10 -9.00 11.79 8.94
N ILE A 11 -8.26 12.41 8.10
CA ILE A 11 -6.86 12.06 7.94
C ILE A 11 -6.12 13.15 8.67
N PRO A 12 -5.56 12.89 9.83
CA PRO A 12 -4.95 13.94 10.66
C PRO A 12 -3.77 14.59 9.96
N ALA A 13 -2.78 15.00 10.68
CA ALA A 13 -1.64 15.69 10.09
C ALA A 13 -1.01 14.92 8.92
N VAL A 14 -1.10 13.61 8.94
CA VAL A 14 -0.52 12.80 7.86
C VAL A 14 -1.14 13.07 6.51
N LYS A 15 -2.34 13.62 6.47
CA LYS A 15 -2.96 13.92 5.18
C LYS A 15 -2.17 14.91 4.36
N LYS A 16 -1.27 15.65 4.97
CA LYS A 16 -0.44 16.60 4.26
C LYS A 16 0.70 15.93 3.53
N ILE A 17 1.01 14.71 3.91
CA ILE A 17 2.09 13.94 3.30
C ILE A 17 1.53 12.59 2.91
N PRO A 18 1.46 12.28 1.61
CA PRO A 18 0.96 10.99 1.16
C PRO A 18 1.76 9.86 1.79
N GLN A 19 1.12 8.77 2.10
CA GLN A 19 1.74 7.69 2.83
C GLN A 19 2.92 7.08 2.07
N PHE A 20 2.83 6.95 0.75
CA PHE A 20 3.95 6.42 -0.01
C PHE A 20 5.18 7.33 0.08
N LYS A 21 4.99 8.63 0.24
CA LYS A 21 6.12 9.55 0.43
C LYS A 21 6.75 9.37 1.80
N ILE A 22 5.95 9.03 2.80
CA ILE A 22 6.49 8.72 4.12
C ILE A 22 7.37 7.47 4.02
N VAL A 23 6.89 6.45 3.33
CA VAL A 23 7.66 5.23 3.14
C VAL A 23 8.95 5.52 2.38
N SER A 24 8.86 6.28 1.28
CA SER A 24 10.04 6.65 0.50
C SER A 24 11.04 7.42 1.32
N ALA A 25 10.57 8.38 2.12
CA ALA A 25 11.44 9.16 2.99
C ALA A 25 12.13 8.27 4.02
N TYR A 26 11.38 7.32 4.59
CA TYR A 26 11.95 6.39 5.54
C TYR A 26 13.09 5.60 4.90
N ARG A 27 12.85 5.05 3.72
CA ARG A 27 13.87 4.28 3.00
C ARG A 27 15.09 5.13 2.68
N SER A 28 14.87 6.34 2.21
CA SER A 28 15.96 7.24 1.84
C SER A 28 16.80 7.66 3.04
N ASN A 29 16.14 7.97 4.15
CA ASN A 29 16.82 8.51 5.31
C ASN A 29 17.46 7.44 6.16
N ASN A 30 16.91 6.23 6.16
CA ASN A 30 17.33 5.19 7.08
C ASN A 30 18.20 4.12 6.43
N LYS A 31 18.53 4.27 5.16
CA LYS A 31 19.44 3.35 4.47
C LYS A 31 19.03 1.90 4.71
N TRP A 32 18.12 1.43 3.93
CA TRP A 32 17.64 0.05 4.07
C TRP A 32 18.79 -0.94 4.08
N THR A 33 18.80 -1.76 5.10
CA THR A 33 19.79 -2.82 5.23
C THR A 33 19.41 -4.00 4.35
N VAL A 34 20.35 -4.91 4.17
CA VAL A 34 20.08 -6.16 3.45
C VAL A 34 18.92 -6.91 4.11
N GLU A 35 18.88 -6.89 5.44
CA GLU A 35 17.81 -7.58 6.17
C GLU A 35 16.44 -6.95 5.90
N GLN A 36 16.38 -5.63 5.84
CA GLN A 36 15.14 -4.93 5.55
C GLN A 36 14.66 -5.20 4.13
N GLU A 37 15.58 -5.24 3.18
CA GLU A 37 15.24 -5.58 1.80
C GLU A 37 14.73 -7.03 1.69
N LYS A 38 15.36 -7.95 2.41
CA LYS A 38 14.92 -9.32 2.44
C LYS A 38 13.53 -9.46 3.05
N LEU A 39 13.27 -8.71 4.11
CA LEU A 39 11.98 -8.73 4.77
C LEU A 39 10.87 -8.21 3.84
N ALA A 40 11.13 -7.10 3.16
CA ALA A 40 10.18 -6.55 2.21
C ALA A 40 9.92 -7.53 1.06
N ALA A 41 10.97 -8.12 0.51
CA ALA A 41 10.82 -9.08 -0.57
C ALA A 41 10.04 -10.32 -0.12
N LEU A 42 10.31 -10.80 1.08
CA LEU A 42 9.61 -11.95 1.62
C LEU A 42 8.11 -11.67 1.78
N ILE A 43 7.77 -10.51 2.27
CA ILE A 43 6.37 -10.12 2.43
C ILE A 43 5.70 -9.95 1.07
N GLU A 44 6.35 -9.27 0.15
CA GLU A 44 5.76 -8.99 -1.15
C GLU A 44 5.53 -10.26 -1.96
N SER A 45 6.39 -11.26 -1.80
CA SER A 45 6.27 -12.51 -2.52
C SER A 45 5.22 -13.45 -1.92
N ASP A 46 4.70 -13.13 -0.76
CA ASP A 46 3.77 -14.02 -0.06
C ASP A 46 2.33 -13.75 -0.50
N TYR A 47 1.84 -14.60 -1.38
CA TYR A 47 0.52 -14.46 -1.93
C TYR A 47 -0.58 -14.57 -0.88
N ALA A 48 -0.32 -15.28 0.20
CA ALA A 48 -1.30 -15.41 1.28
C ALA A 48 -1.49 -14.09 2.00
N LEU A 49 -0.46 -13.24 2.02
CA LEU A 49 -0.52 -11.96 2.70
C LEU A 49 -1.11 -10.86 1.82
N LEU A 50 -0.75 -10.85 0.54
CA LEU A 50 -1.15 -9.77 -0.36
C LEU A 50 -1.93 -10.34 -1.54
N LYS A 51 -3.22 -10.11 -1.55
CA LYS A 51 -4.08 -10.63 -2.60
C LYS A 51 -3.86 -9.88 -3.90
N PHE A 52 -3.64 -10.64 -4.95
CA PHE A 52 -3.47 -10.08 -6.27
C PHE A 52 -4.79 -9.47 -6.75
N GLY A 53 -4.71 -8.29 -7.35
CA GLY A 53 -5.89 -7.63 -7.92
C GLY A 53 -6.77 -6.89 -6.92
N TYR A 54 -6.42 -6.94 -5.65
CA TYR A 54 -7.26 -6.33 -4.63
C TYR A 54 -7.17 -4.80 -4.61
N TYR A 55 -5.96 -4.29 -4.64
CA TYR A 55 -5.76 -2.84 -4.50
C TYR A 55 -6.14 -2.09 -5.76
N GLY A 56 -5.99 -2.71 -6.91
CA GLY A 56 -6.44 -2.12 -8.16
C GLY A 56 -7.95 -1.92 -8.16
N GLN A 57 -8.68 -2.89 -7.63
CA GLN A 57 -10.13 -2.78 -7.51
C GLN A 57 -10.52 -1.66 -6.55
N GLU A 58 -9.79 -1.48 -5.46
CA GLU A 58 -10.05 -0.37 -4.56
C GLU A 58 -9.83 0.96 -5.25
N TYR A 59 -8.78 1.07 -6.05
CA TYR A 59 -8.52 2.28 -6.81
C TYR A 59 -9.70 2.58 -7.73
N GLU A 60 -10.18 1.59 -8.48
CA GLU A 60 -11.33 1.76 -9.35
C GLU A 60 -12.56 2.24 -8.58
N PHE A 61 -12.80 1.62 -7.43
CA PHE A 61 -13.95 1.96 -6.62
C PHE A 61 -13.90 3.41 -6.15
N VAL A 62 -12.72 3.85 -5.72
CA VAL A 62 -12.55 5.23 -5.26
C VAL A 62 -12.78 6.20 -6.41
N VAL A 63 -12.26 5.90 -7.60
CA VAL A 63 -12.48 6.75 -8.77
C VAL A 63 -13.96 6.83 -9.09
N ALA A 64 -14.66 5.70 -9.08
CA ALA A 64 -16.08 5.65 -9.41
C ALA A 64 -16.90 6.47 -8.42
N GLU A 65 -16.55 6.41 -7.16
CA GLU A 65 -17.26 7.15 -6.13
C GLU A 65 -17.00 8.65 -6.19
N ARG A 66 -15.74 9.01 -6.49
CA ARG A 66 -15.34 10.41 -6.45
C ARG A 66 -15.82 11.18 -7.66
N ASP A 67 -15.74 10.57 -8.84
CA ASP A 67 -16.14 11.23 -10.07
C ASP A 67 -16.55 10.19 -11.12
N PRO A 68 -17.85 9.92 -11.23
CA PRO A 68 -18.33 8.94 -12.20
C PRO A 68 -17.93 9.24 -13.64
N ARG A 69 -17.72 10.52 -13.99
CA ARG A 69 -17.30 10.85 -15.34
C ARG A 69 -15.87 10.44 -15.59
N LEU A 70 -15.01 10.64 -14.60
CA LEU A 70 -13.63 10.18 -14.71
C LEU A 70 -13.57 8.67 -14.77
N TYR A 71 -14.43 8.00 -14.02
CA TYR A 71 -14.49 6.55 -14.08
C TYR A 71 -14.85 6.07 -15.47
N ARG A 72 -15.84 6.70 -16.11
CA ARG A 72 -16.21 6.36 -17.48
C ARG A 72 -15.08 6.60 -18.46
N LYS A 73 -14.32 7.69 -18.28
CA LYS A 73 -13.13 7.94 -19.07
C LYS A 73 -12.08 6.86 -18.89
N MET A 74 -11.88 6.45 -17.66
CA MET A 74 -10.91 5.40 -17.36
C MET A 74 -11.28 4.09 -18.06
N LEU A 75 -12.56 3.74 -18.05
CA LEU A 75 -13.04 2.53 -18.71
C LEU A 75 -12.81 2.55 -20.22
N LYS A 76 -12.71 3.72 -20.82
CA LYS A 76 -12.50 3.87 -22.26
C LYS A 76 -11.04 3.88 -22.65
N ARG A 77 -10.12 3.84 -21.69
CA ARG A 77 -8.70 3.81 -22.03
C ARG A 77 -8.35 2.56 -22.80
N PRO A 78 -7.54 2.68 -23.87
CA PRO A 78 -7.09 1.48 -24.59
C PRO A 78 -6.31 0.53 -23.70
N ASP A 79 -5.62 1.06 -22.67
CA ASP A 79 -4.80 0.29 -21.76
C ASP A 79 -5.48 0.07 -20.40
N TYR A 80 -6.80 0.10 -20.36
CA TYR A 80 -7.54 0.04 -19.10
C TYR A 80 -7.09 -1.11 -18.19
N HIS A 81 -7.03 -2.32 -18.73
CA HIS A 81 -6.67 -3.47 -17.90
C HIS A 81 -5.25 -3.38 -17.39
N GLN A 82 -4.33 -2.93 -18.22
CA GLN A 82 -2.95 -2.77 -17.81
C GLN A 82 -2.82 -1.65 -16.79
N PHE A 83 -3.55 -0.57 -16.99
CA PHE A 83 -3.53 0.56 -16.06
C PHE A 83 -3.96 0.10 -14.66
N VAL A 84 -5.05 -0.65 -14.56
CA VAL A 84 -5.54 -1.15 -13.27
C VAL A 84 -4.56 -2.15 -12.67
N ALA A 85 -3.99 -3.02 -13.50
CA ALA A 85 -3.01 -3.99 -13.03
C ALA A 85 -1.76 -3.30 -12.47
N ASP A 86 -1.32 -2.23 -13.13
CA ASP A 86 -0.17 -1.46 -12.67
C ASP A 86 -0.47 -0.79 -11.33
N LYS A 87 -1.68 -0.28 -11.17
CA LYS A 87 -2.10 0.30 -9.90
C LYS A 87 -2.12 -0.75 -8.80
N ASP A 88 -2.62 -1.93 -9.10
CA ASP A 88 -2.65 -3.01 -8.13
C ASP A 88 -1.24 -3.36 -7.67
N GLU A 89 -0.32 -3.50 -8.62
CA GLU A 89 1.06 -3.83 -8.30
C GLU A 89 1.74 -2.73 -7.49
N GLN A 90 1.49 -1.49 -7.87
CA GLN A 90 2.03 -0.34 -7.14
C GLN A 90 1.58 -0.35 -5.68
N TYR A 91 0.29 -0.52 -5.45
CA TYR A 91 -0.23 -0.47 -4.09
C TYR A 91 0.12 -1.72 -3.30
N ARG A 92 0.21 -2.85 -3.95
CA ARG A 92 0.68 -4.06 -3.30
C ARG A 92 2.12 -3.89 -2.81
N HIS A 93 2.94 -3.29 -3.67
CA HIS A 93 4.31 -3.00 -3.30
C HIS A 93 4.38 -2.02 -2.12
N GLU A 94 3.60 -0.95 -2.18
CA GLU A 94 3.58 0.02 -1.09
C GLU A 94 3.13 -0.60 0.23
N THR A 95 2.15 -1.49 0.17
CA THR A 95 1.68 -2.19 1.36
C THR A 95 2.76 -3.08 1.93
N SER A 96 3.45 -3.82 1.08
CA SER A 96 4.54 -4.71 1.54
C SER A 96 5.68 -3.92 2.16
N VAL A 97 6.01 -2.78 1.57
CA VAL A 97 7.07 -1.91 2.11
C VAL A 97 6.67 -1.36 3.47
N MET A 98 5.42 -0.90 3.60
CA MET A 98 4.95 -0.39 4.88
C MET A 98 4.91 -1.50 5.94
N MET A 99 4.51 -2.71 5.56
CA MET A 99 4.55 -3.84 6.48
C MET A 99 5.98 -4.10 6.94
N ALA A 100 6.94 -4.03 6.03
CA ALA A 100 8.35 -4.23 6.38
C ALA A 100 8.84 -3.14 7.33
N VAL A 101 8.44 -1.90 7.11
CA VAL A 101 8.78 -0.80 8.00
C VAL A 101 8.23 -1.05 9.40
N LEU A 102 6.96 -1.42 9.47
CA LEU A 102 6.32 -1.68 10.75
C LEU A 102 6.95 -2.88 11.46
N ALA A 103 7.26 -3.93 10.70
CA ALA A 103 7.91 -5.12 11.25
C ALA A 103 9.28 -4.79 11.80
N ASP A 104 10.06 -4.03 11.04
CA ASP A 104 11.40 -3.63 11.47
C ASP A 104 11.34 -2.82 12.77
N MET A 105 10.38 -1.92 12.88
CA MET A 105 10.21 -1.11 14.08
C MET A 105 9.85 -1.96 15.29
N ARG A 106 9.32 -3.17 15.08
CA ARG A 106 8.94 -4.09 16.14
C ARG A 106 9.96 -5.21 16.33
N GLY A 107 11.12 -5.10 15.69
CA GLY A 107 12.19 -6.07 15.87
C GLY A 107 11.99 -7.39 15.16
N ILE A 108 11.09 -7.46 14.21
CA ILE A 108 10.85 -8.69 13.45
C ILE A 108 11.87 -8.78 12.31
N THR A 109 12.43 -9.98 12.13
CA THR A 109 13.46 -10.22 11.13
C THR A 109 13.00 -11.30 10.15
N PRO A 110 13.67 -11.44 8.99
CA PRO A 110 13.31 -12.50 8.04
C PRO A 110 13.38 -13.90 8.61
N THR A 111 14.22 -14.12 9.61
CA THR A 111 14.36 -15.45 10.21
C THR A 111 13.16 -15.83 11.07
N THR A 112 12.36 -14.86 11.47
CA THR A 112 11.19 -15.12 12.32
C THR A 112 10.25 -16.13 11.67
N LYS A 113 10.08 -16.05 10.35
CA LYS A 113 9.20 -16.97 9.64
C LYS A 113 9.67 -18.41 9.76
N GLN A 114 10.98 -18.63 9.69
CA GLN A 114 11.54 -19.97 9.81
C GLN A 114 11.45 -20.50 11.24
N GLU A 115 11.61 -19.62 12.21
CA GLU A 115 11.60 -20.00 13.61
C GLU A 115 10.20 -20.28 14.12
N ASN A 116 9.22 -19.53 13.64
CA ASN A 116 7.85 -19.66 14.10
C ASN A 116 6.89 -19.18 13.00
N GLU A 117 6.60 -20.07 12.06
CA GLU A 117 5.79 -19.71 10.91
C GLU A 117 4.37 -19.25 11.30
N SER A 118 3.77 -19.95 12.24
CA SER A 118 2.44 -19.59 12.71
C SER A 118 2.41 -18.20 13.33
N GLY A 119 3.39 -17.91 14.18
CA GLY A 119 3.51 -16.58 14.79
C GLY A 119 3.82 -15.51 13.76
N TRP A 120 4.62 -15.85 12.76
CA TRP A 120 4.91 -14.93 11.65
C TRP A 120 3.62 -14.49 10.98
N TYR A 121 2.78 -15.44 10.54
CA TYR A 121 1.55 -15.08 9.82
C TYR A 121 0.58 -14.30 10.68
N LYS A 122 0.47 -14.68 11.95
CA LYS A 122 -0.39 -13.96 12.88
C LYS A 122 0.02 -12.50 12.99
N THR A 123 1.32 -12.27 13.13
CA THR A 123 1.86 -10.92 13.23
C THR A 123 1.70 -10.17 11.91
N MET A 124 2.01 -10.83 10.79
CA MET A 124 1.94 -10.19 9.48
C MET A 124 0.52 -9.78 9.11
N PHE A 125 -0.48 -10.60 9.43
CA PHE A 125 -1.86 -10.21 9.15
C PHE A 125 -2.28 -8.99 9.97
N SER A 126 -1.78 -8.87 11.20
CA SER A 126 -2.02 -7.70 12.02
C SER A 126 -1.35 -6.46 11.42
N LEU A 127 -0.10 -6.60 10.99
CA LEU A 127 0.62 -5.49 10.36
C LEU A 127 0.00 -5.10 9.02
N LYS A 128 -0.52 -6.08 8.30
CA LYS A 128 -1.18 -5.80 7.03
C LYS A 128 -2.39 -4.88 7.23
N ALA A 129 -3.18 -5.13 8.26
CA ALA A 129 -4.33 -4.28 8.55
C ALA A 129 -3.89 -2.84 8.81
N GLU A 130 -2.80 -2.65 9.54
CA GLU A 130 -2.26 -1.31 9.76
C GLU A 130 -1.73 -0.71 8.47
N ALA A 131 -0.96 -1.49 7.72
CA ALA A 131 -0.36 -1.01 6.48
C ALA A 131 -1.40 -0.61 5.45
N GLU A 132 -2.51 -1.32 5.37
CA GLU A 132 -3.56 -1.02 4.41
C GLU A 132 -4.23 0.32 4.67
N THR A 133 -4.21 0.79 5.90
CA THR A 133 -4.69 2.13 6.20
C THR A 133 -3.86 3.17 5.45
N PHE A 134 -2.55 2.98 5.42
CA PHE A 134 -1.66 3.87 4.70
C PHE A 134 -1.87 3.75 3.19
N THR A 135 -2.06 2.54 2.71
CA THR A 135 -2.31 2.31 1.28
C THR A 135 -3.59 2.98 0.82
N ARG A 136 -4.65 2.91 1.61
CA ARG A 136 -5.90 3.58 1.28
C ARG A 136 -5.73 5.09 1.19
N ASN A 137 -4.95 5.66 2.09
CA ASN A 137 -4.67 7.09 2.02
C ASN A 137 -3.89 7.44 0.75
N SER A 138 -2.97 6.58 0.33
CA SER A 138 -2.25 6.77 -0.92
C SER A 138 -3.18 6.72 -2.12
N ILE A 139 -4.13 5.77 -2.12
CA ILE A 139 -5.11 5.65 -3.20
C ILE A 139 -5.94 6.94 -3.30
N LEU A 140 -6.42 7.44 -2.18
CA LEU A 140 -7.19 8.66 -2.17
C LEU A 140 -6.41 9.84 -2.72
N HIS A 141 -5.16 9.96 -2.31
CA HIS A 141 -4.30 11.01 -2.80
C HIS A 141 -4.08 10.89 -4.30
N ASP A 142 -3.79 9.70 -4.78
CA ASP A 142 -3.51 9.47 -6.20
C ASP A 142 -4.71 9.73 -7.07
N VAL A 143 -5.90 9.35 -6.61
CA VAL A 143 -7.12 9.63 -7.37
C VAL A 143 -7.32 11.12 -7.55
N GLU A 144 -6.93 11.91 -6.56
CA GLU A 144 -7.04 13.37 -6.69
C GLU A 144 -6.01 13.96 -7.62
N THR A 145 -4.85 13.32 -7.76
CA THR A 145 -3.75 13.89 -8.54
C THR A 145 -3.59 13.27 -9.93
N ASP A 146 -4.10 12.05 -10.14
CA ASP A 146 -3.95 11.37 -11.43
C ASP A 146 -4.87 11.93 -12.52
N PHE A 147 -5.86 12.68 -12.11
CA PHE A 147 -6.83 13.29 -13.03
C PHE A 147 -6.95 14.80 -12.79
#